data_6ac35e72cb79736e0c3bac97a7227fab
#
_entry.id   6ac35e72cb79736e0c3bac97a7227fab
#
_cell.length_a   1.000
_cell.length_b   1.000
_cell.length_c   1.000
_cell.angle_alpha   90.00
_cell.angle_beta   90.00
_cell.angle_gamma   90.00
#
_symmetry.space_group_name_H-M   'P 1'
#
loop_
_entity.id
_entity.type
_entity.pdbx_description
1 polymer ?
#
loop_
_entity_poly.entity_id
_entity_poly.type
_entity_poly.pdbx_seq_one_letter_code
_entity_poly.pdbx_strand_id
1 'polypeptide(L)'
;HVKAFEYMMKTDSLPCNAKFMIEGEEEVGSENLGIFVKANKEKLKADTILISDTSMISNETPSISVGLRGLSYLEVEVTGPNRDLHSGLYGGAVGNPINILCKMIASLTDENNHITIPGFYDNVEEVTAEDRAEMARAPFNQNDYNAELNIKSGFGEKGYTTNERTSIRPTLDVNGIWGGYIGEGAKTVLPSKAYAKISMRLVPNQSSEEITDKFQKHFESIAPDAVKVEVKPHHGGEPFLIPTNFPGYQAASRAMETTFGTTPIPVRSGGSIPITSMFEAELGLKSVLMGFGLATDDIHSPDEHYGIFNYLKGIETIPYFYQYFTEEFGK
;
A
#
# COMPACT_ATOMS: atom_id res chain seq x y z
N HIS A 1 17.79 7.74 -13.92
CA HIS A 1 17.31 7.42 -15.27
C HIS A 1 17.88 8.35 -16.32
N VAL A 2 17.75 9.67 -16.17
CA VAL A 2 18.26 10.65 -17.17
C VAL A 2 19.77 10.53 -17.35
N LYS A 3 20.54 10.35 -16.27
CA LYS A 3 22.00 10.20 -16.35
C LYS A 3 22.43 8.88 -16.97
N ALA A 4 21.76 7.79 -16.65
CA ALA A 4 21.98 6.50 -17.29
C ALA A 4 21.67 6.55 -18.80
N PHE A 5 20.58 7.20 -19.18
CA PHE A 5 20.21 7.40 -20.58
C PHE A 5 21.23 8.29 -21.32
N GLU A 6 21.65 9.40 -20.71
CA GLU A 6 22.71 10.26 -21.25
C GLU A 6 24.01 9.47 -21.52
N TYR A 7 24.38 8.58 -20.59
CA TYR A 7 25.54 7.71 -20.75
C TYR A 7 25.36 6.77 -21.95
N MET A 8 24.24 6.03 -22.02
CA MET A 8 23.97 5.11 -23.12
C MET A 8 23.93 5.79 -24.48
N MET A 9 23.38 7.00 -24.57
CA MET A 9 23.38 7.78 -25.81
C MET A 9 24.78 8.23 -26.23
N LYS A 10 25.61 8.65 -25.28
CA LYS A 10 27.00 9.08 -25.57
C LYS A 10 27.91 7.94 -25.98
N THR A 11 27.63 6.72 -25.52
CA THR A 11 28.42 5.51 -25.80
C THR A 11 27.83 4.67 -26.92
N ASP A 12 26.74 5.12 -27.55
CA ASP A 12 25.98 4.35 -28.56
C ASP A 12 25.60 2.94 -28.11
N SER A 13 25.21 2.82 -26.82
CA SER A 13 24.92 1.54 -26.17
C SER A 13 23.46 1.36 -25.74
N LEU A 14 22.55 2.24 -26.17
CA LEU A 14 21.11 2.10 -25.90
C LEU A 14 20.55 0.94 -26.77
N PRO A 15 20.13 -0.19 -26.16
CA PRO A 15 19.82 -1.40 -26.92
C PRO A 15 18.37 -1.46 -27.41
N CYS A 16 17.49 -0.55 -26.97
CA CYS A 16 16.06 -0.56 -27.30
C CYS A 16 15.49 0.85 -27.29
N ASN A 17 14.23 0.99 -27.68
CA ASN A 17 13.51 2.27 -27.60
C ASN A 17 13.19 2.60 -26.14
N ALA A 18 13.42 3.84 -25.72
CA ALA A 18 13.06 4.34 -24.41
C ALA A 18 12.09 5.53 -24.52
N LYS A 19 11.05 5.51 -23.71
CA LYS A 19 10.09 6.59 -23.53
C LYS A 19 10.18 7.10 -22.10
N PHE A 20 10.22 8.41 -21.93
CA PHE A 20 10.13 9.05 -20.63
C PHE A 20 8.74 9.66 -20.47
N MET A 21 8.03 9.25 -19.43
CA MET A 21 6.81 9.89 -18.97
C MET A 21 7.13 10.59 -17.66
N ILE A 22 6.97 11.89 -17.64
CA ILE A 22 7.30 12.73 -16.49
C ILE A 22 6.02 13.42 -16.04
N GLU A 23 5.70 13.29 -14.77
CA GLU A 23 4.59 14.00 -14.14
C GLU A 23 5.06 14.82 -12.93
N GLY A 24 4.22 15.72 -12.45
CA GLY A 24 4.52 16.58 -11.31
C GLY A 24 3.46 16.53 -10.21
N GLU A 25 2.57 15.54 -10.21
CA GLU A 25 1.44 15.44 -9.26
C GLU A 25 1.51 14.20 -8.37
N GLU A 26 2.60 13.42 -8.39
CA GLU A 26 2.65 12.14 -7.67
C GLU A 26 2.38 12.33 -6.18
N GLU A 27 3.04 13.30 -5.55
CA GLU A 27 2.94 13.59 -4.11
C GLU A 27 1.57 14.17 -3.67
N VAL A 28 0.73 14.54 -4.62
CA VAL A 28 -0.63 15.04 -4.37
C VAL A 28 -1.71 14.12 -4.95
N GLY A 29 -1.34 12.88 -5.34
CA GLY A 29 -2.26 11.81 -5.74
C GLY A 29 -2.52 11.69 -7.24
N SER A 30 -1.74 12.31 -8.11
CA SER A 30 -1.75 12.11 -9.58
C SER A 30 -3.13 12.23 -10.24
N GLU A 31 -3.95 13.20 -9.82
CA GLU A 31 -5.36 13.33 -10.24
C GLU A 31 -5.52 13.36 -11.77
N ASN A 32 -4.61 14.03 -12.48
CA ASN A 32 -4.68 14.19 -13.93
C ASN A 32 -4.01 13.05 -14.71
N LEU A 33 -3.19 12.23 -14.07
CA LEU A 33 -2.41 11.18 -14.74
C LEU A 33 -3.31 10.14 -15.41
N GLY A 34 -4.37 9.68 -14.72
CA GLY A 34 -5.31 8.71 -15.28
C GLY A 34 -6.00 9.23 -16.55
N ILE A 35 -6.35 10.50 -16.59
CA ILE A 35 -6.94 11.17 -17.77
C ILE A 35 -5.93 11.17 -18.91
N PHE A 36 -4.68 11.56 -18.62
CA PHE A 36 -3.60 11.60 -19.60
C PHE A 36 -3.31 10.21 -20.18
N VAL A 37 -3.20 9.19 -19.35
CA VAL A 37 -2.90 7.81 -19.78
C VAL A 37 -4.01 7.29 -20.70
N LYS A 38 -5.27 7.45 -20.32
CA LYS A 38 -6.43 7.05 -21.15
C LYS A 38 -6.43 7.72 -22.52
N ALA A 39 -6.10 9.01 -22.57
CA ALA A 39 -6.07 9.78 -23.81
C ALA A 39 -4.85 9.48 -24.70
N ASN A 40 -3.78 8.88 -24.18
CA ASN A 40 -2.50 8.71 -24.89
C ASN A 40 -2.04 7.24 -24.99
N LYS A 41 -2.94 6.26 -24.92
CA LYS A 41 -2.61 4.82 -24.92
C LYS A 41 -1.66 4.43 -26.06
N GLU A 42 -1.93 4.87 -27.28
CA GLU A 42 -1.09 4.57 -28.46
C GLU A 42 0.33 5.15 -28.33
N LYS A 43 0.46 6.37 -27.79
CA LYS A 43 1.75 7.02 -27.56
C LYS A 43 2.54 6.31 -26.45
N LEU A 44 1.85 5.77 -25.47
CA LEU A 44 2.42 5.11 -24.30
C LEU A 44 2.68 3.61 -24.50
N LYS A 45 2.35 3.03 -25.66
CA LYS A 45 2.67 1.62 -25.94
C LYS A 45 4.15 1.32 -25.68
N ALA A 46 4.39 0.26 -24.92
CA ALA A 46 5.70 -0.24 -24.55
C ALA A 46 5.60 -1.74 -24.23
N ASP A 47 6.70 -2.37 -23.86
CA ASP A 47 6.72 -3.78 -23.44
C ASP A 47 6.70 -3.88 -21.90
N THR A 48 7.23 -2.86 -21.21
CA THR A 48 7.21 -2.76 -19.76
C THR A 48 7.41 -1.31 -19.31
N ILE A 49 7.16 -1.05 -18.03
CA ILE A 49 7.45 0.22 -17.37
C ILE A 49 8.50 -0.03 -16.31
N LEU A 50 9.52 0.83 -16.21
CA LEU A 50 10.51 0.82 -15.15
C LEU A 50 10.30 2.02 -14.23
N ILE A 51 10.07 1.75 -12.96
CA ILE A 51 9.89 2.76 -11.91
C ILE A 51 10.94 2.52 -10.81
N SER A 52 11.64 3.56 -10.39
CA SER A 52 12.67 3.48 -9.34
C SER A 52 12.27 4.22 -8.06
N ASP A 53 10.99 4.18 -7.73
CA ASP A 53 10.39 4.84 -6.58
C ASP A 53 10.06 3.83 -5.45
N THR A 54 11.05 3.01 -5.09
CA THR A 54 10.96 2.05 -4.00
C THR A 54 12.29 1.94 -3.27
N SER A 55 12.25 1.37 -2.06
CA SER A 55 13.44 1.14 -1.26
C SER A 55 13.94 -0.30 -1.37
N MET A 56 15.25 -0.48 -1.21
CA MET A 56 15.89 -1.78 -0.98
C MET A 56 15.93 -2.10 0.53
N ILE A 57 16.19 -3.36 0.87
CA ILE A 57 16.42 -3.78 2.27
C ILE A 57 17.69 -3.10 2.80
N SER A 58 18.80 -3.23 2.10
CA SER A 58 20.05 -2.53 2.38
C SER A 58 20.98 -2.57 1.14
N ASN A 59 22.10 -1.89 1.22
CA ASN A 59 23.11 -1.92 0.16
C ASN A 59 23.78 -3.31 0.01
N GLU A 60 23.88 -4.06 1.11
CA GLU A 60 24.43 -5.42 1.14
C GLU A 60 23.40 -6.49 0.77
N THR A 61 22.11 -6.13 0.91
CA THR A 61 20.98 -7.01 0.60
C THR A 61 20.01 -6.26 -0.32
N PRO A 62 20.35 -6.12 -1.62
CA PRO A 62 19.50 -5.47 -2.58
C PRO A 62 18.17 -6.22 -2.70
N SER A 63 17.10 -5.50 -2.98
CA SER A 63 15.78 -6.09 -3.17
C SER A 63 14.99 -5.39 -4.27
N ILE A 64 14.04 -6.12 -4.85
CA ILE A 64 13.12 -5.59 -5.88
C ILE A 64 11.70 -5.78 -5.37
N SER A 65 10.91 -4.71 -5.40
CA SER A 65 9.50 -4.78 -5.01
C SER A 65 8.69 -5.49 -6.09
N VAL A 66 8.17 -6.67 -5.77
CA VAL A 66 7.33 -7.46 -6.68
C VAL A 66 5.85 -7.35 -6.38
N GLY A 67 5.48 -6.81 -5.22
CA GLY A 67 4.09 -6.64 -4.83
C GLY A 67 3.88 -5.46 -3.90
N LEU A 68 2.73 -4.81 -4.07
CA LEU A 68 2.25 -3.71 -3.25
C LEU A 68 0.83 -4.01 -2.81
N ARG A 69 0.46 -3.61 -1.60
CA ARG A 69 -0.93 -3.72 -1.15
C ARG A 69 -1.80 -2.65 -1.81
N GLY A 70 -3.05 -3.02 -2.09
CA GLY A 70 -4.10 -2.08 -2.44
C GLY A 70 -4.61 -1.29 -1.23
N LEU A 71 -5.58 -0.43 -1.48
CA LEU A 71 -6.19 0.43 -0.47
C LEU A 71 -7.68 0.58 -0.75
N SER A 72 -8.49 0.47 0.30
CA SER A 72 -9.84 1.03 0.36
C SER A 72 -9.91 1.98 1.56
N TYR A 73 -10.20 3.25 1.32
CA TYR A 73 -10.27 4.28 2.35
C TYR A 73 -11.66 4.91 2.39
N LEU A 74 -12.25 4.99 3.57
CA LEU A 74 -13.61 5.47 3.74
C LEU A 74 -13.78 6.21 5.09
N GLU A 75 -14.88 6.96 5.17
CA GLU A 75 -15.35 7.60 6.40
C GLU A 75 -16.74 7.07 6.75
N VAL A 76 -16.98 6.84 8.03
CA VAL A 76 -18.28 6.47 8.55
C VAL A 76 -18.82 7.57 9.46
N GLU A 77 -20.12 7.88 9.30
CA GLU A 77 -20.87 8.76 10.17
C GLU A 77 -21.98 7.95 10.87
N VAL A 78 -22.01 8.02 12.18
CA VAL A 78 -23.10 7.46 13.00
C VAL A 78 -23.89 8.59 13.60
N THR A 79 -25.16 8.72 13.21
CA THR A 79 -26.09 9.76 13.67
C THR A 79 -27.13 9.17 14.61
N GLY A 80 -27.21 9.68 15.84
CA GLY A 80 -28.19 9.33 16.85
C GLY A 80 -29.32 10.36 16.95
N PRO A 81 -29.48 11.07 18.10
CA PRO A 81 -30.53 12.06 18.27
C PRO A 81 -30.32 13.27 17.36
N ASN A 82 -31.36 14.06 17.14
CA ASN A 82 -31.36 15.23 16.26
C ASN A 82 -30.52 16.42 16.78
N ARG A 83 -29.99 16.35 17.98
CA ARG A 83 -29.12 17.34 18.64
C ARG A 83 -28.36 16.69 19.79
N ASP A 84 -27.33 17.36 20.29
CA ASP A 84 -26.66 17.00 21.51
C ASP A 84 -27.60 17.09 22.70
N LEU A 85 -27.55 16.09 23.59
CA LEU A 85 -28.45 15.96 24.73
C LEU A 85 -27.65 15.96 26.05
N HIS A 86 -28.33 16.31 27.13
CA HIS A 86 -27.76 16.18 28.48
C HIS A 86 -27.72 14.71 28.88
N SER A 87 -26.51 14.16 29.14
CA SER A 87 -26.34 12.74 29.44
C SER A 87 -27.01 12.28 30.72
N GLY A 88 -27.16 13.17 31.71
CA GLY A 88 -27.89 12.88 32.96
C GLY A 88 -29.40 12.74 32.78
N LEU A 89 -29.99 13.33 31.73
CA LEU A 89 -31.42 13.24 31.44
C LEU A 89 -31.77 12.15 30.42
N TYR A 90 -30.88 11.87 29.48
CA TYR A 90 -31.15 10.98 28.36
C TYR A 90 -30.24 9.76 28.32
N GLY A 91 -29.17 9.72 29.13
CA GLY A 91 -28.27 8.57 29.21
C GLY A 91 -29.01 7.30 29.64
N GLY A 92 -28.76 6.19 28.95
CA GLY A 92 -29.47 4.93 29.18
C GLY A 92 -30.80 4.80 28.45
N ALA A 93 -31.39 5.92 27.94
CA ALA A 93 -32.65 5.91 27.18
C ALA A 93 -32.45 6.20 25.69
N VAL A 94 -31.39 6.90 25.30
CA VAL A 94 -31.07 7.24 23.92
C VAL A 94 -29.71 6.69 23.56
N GLY A 95 -29.60 6.13 22.34
CA GLY A 95 -28.35 5.59 21.83
C GLY A 95 -27.27 6.69 21.74
N ASN A 96 -26.09 6.41 22.31
CA ASN A 96 -24.93 7.29 22.20
C ASN A 96 -24.12 6.86 20.95
N PRO A 97 -24.01 7.72 19.92
CA PRO A 97 -23.31 7.38 18.68
C PRO A 97 -21.85 6.96 18.87
N ILE A 98 -21.12 7.56 19.82
CA ILE A 98 -19.73 7.17 20.12
C ILE A 98 -19.68 5.73 20.65
N ASN A 99 -20.52 5.41 21.64
CA ASN A 99 -20.53 4.07 22.23
C ASN A 99 -20.94 3.00 21.22
N ILE A 100 -21.87 3.34 20.32
CA ILE A 100 -22.33 2.45 19.25
C ILE A 100 -21.20 2.28 18.21
N LEU A 101 -20.62 3.37 17.73
CA LEU A 101 -19.51 3.35 16.77
C LEU A 101 -18.33 2.50 17.28
N CYS A 102 -17.94 2.68 18.55
CA CYS A 102 -16.86 1.88 19.15
C CYS A 102 -17.19 0.37 19.17
N LYS A 103 -18.43 0.00 19.43
CA LYS A 103 -18.87 -1.41 19.40
C LYS A 103 -18.89 -1.97 17.97
N MET A 104 -19.35 -1.17 17.02
CA MET A 104 -19.37 -1.55 15.61
C MET A 104 -17.94 -1.76 15.09
N ILE A 105 -17.03 -0.82 15.37
CA ILE A 105 -15.61 -0.96 15.03
C ILE A 105 -14.99 -2.19 15.68
N ALA A 106 -15.23 -2.41 16.98
CA ALA A 106 -14.68 -3.57 17.67
C ALA A 106 -15.17 -4.91 17.13
N SER A 107 -16.33 -4.94 16.47
CA SER A 107 -16.86 -6.15 15.85
C SER A 107 -16.30 -6.44 14.45
N LEU A 108 -15.51 -5.53 13.86
CA LEU A 108 -14.89 -5.72 12.54
C LEU A 108 -13.72 -6.71 12.56
N THR A 109 -13.25 -7.10 13.74
CA THR A 109 -12.23 -8.14 13.90
C THR A 109 -12.62 -9.09 15.04
N ASP A 110 -12.21 -10.36 14.94
CA ASP A 110 -12.38 -11.36 15.98
C ASP A 110 -11.19 -11.37 16.98
N GLU A 111 -11.20 -12.32 17.91
CA GLU A 111 -10.14 -12.51 18.91
C GLU A 111 -8.77 -12.93 18.32
N ASN A 112 -8.73 -13.32 17.06
CA ASN A 112 -7.52 -13.65 16.32
C ASN A 112 -7.07 -12.48 15.41
N ASN A 113 -7.72 -11.33 15.50
CA ASN A 113 -7.58 -10.18 14.61
C ASN A 113 -7.87 -10.50 13.13
N HIS A 114 -8.73 -11.49 12.88
CA HIS A 114 -9.24 -11.79 11.56
C HIS A 114 -10.43 -10.86 11.27
N ILE A 115 -10.48 -10.27 10.07
CA ILE A 115 -11.54 -9.34 9.69
C ILE A 115 -12.84 -10.10 9.50
N THR A 116 -13.92 -9.63 10.13
CA THR A 116 -15.21 -10.33 10.20
C THR A 116 -16.21 -9.92 9.12
N ILE A 117 -15.83 -9.03 8.22
CA ILE A 117 -16.68 -8.60 7.10
C ILE A 117 -16.97 -9.81 6.19
N PRO A 118 -18.26 -10.19 5.97
CA PRO A 118 -18.59 -11.33 5.13
C PRO A 118 -18.01 -11.23 3.72
N GLY A 119 -17.34 -12.30 3.28
CA GLY A 119 -16.72 -12.36 1.96
C GLY A 119 -15.42 -11.57 1.80
N PHE A 120 -14.89 -10.96 2.87
CA PHE A 120 -13.67 -10.16 2.79
C PHE A 120 -12.46 -10.95 2.29
N TYR A 121 -12.38 -12.24 2.63
CA TYR A 121 -11.28 -13.13 2.28
C TYR A 121 -11.57 -14.05 1.09
N ASP A 122 -12.73 -13.94 0.41
CA ASP A 122 -13.13 -14.89 -0.64
C ASP A 122 -12.09 -15.05 -1.75
N ASN A 123 -11.39 -13.97 -2.10
CA ASN A 123 -10.39 -13.94 -3.17
C ASN A 123 -8.95 -13.89 -2.64
N VAL A 124 -8.75 -13.95 -1.31
CA VAL A 124 -7.41 -13.90 -0.71
C VAL A 124 -6.77 -15.27 -0.81
N GLU A 125 -5.61 -15.34 -1.46
CA GLU A 125 -4.84 -16.58 -1.56
C GLU A 125 -4.30 -17.02 -0.20
N GLU A 126 -4.28 -18.34 0.02
CA GLU A 126 -3.60 -18.93 1.18
C GLU A 126 -2.09 -18.77 1.02
N VAL A 127 -1.42 -18.40 2.11
CA VAL A 127 0.03 -18.28 2.15
C VAL A 127 0.66 -19.66 2.17
N THR A 128 1.33 -20.03 1.09
CA THR A 128 1.98 -21.33 0.95
C THR A 128 3.26 -21.45 1.77
N ALA A 129 3.78 -22.67 1.92
CA ALA A 129 5.09 -22.89 2.55
C ALA A 129 6.23 -22.25 1.73
N GLU A 130 6.08 -22.23 0.41
CA GLU A 130 7.00 -21.60 -0.54
C GLU A 130 7.02 -20.09 -0.37
N ASP A 131 5.85 -19.44 -0.27
CA ASP A 131 5.74 -17.99 0.00
C ASP A 131 6.46 -17.62 1.32
N ARG A 132 6.22 -18.41 2.37
CA ARG A 132 6.87 -18.20 3.68
C ARG A 132 8.39 -18.35 3.60
N ALA A 133 8.86 -19.35 2.86
CA ALA A 133 10.30 -19.59 2.68
C ALA A 133 10.94 -18.45 1.87
N GLU A 134 10.27 -17.93 0.85
CA GLU A 134 10.75 -16.80 0.07
C GLU A 134 10.81 -15.53 0.92
N MET A 135 9.75 -15.22 1.66
CA MET A 135 9.71 -14.06 2.54
C MET A 135 10.74 -14.11 3.67
N ALA A 136 11.05 -15.33 4.17
CA ALA A 136 12.06 -15.52 5.20
C ALA A 136 13.51 -15.26 4.72
N ARG A 137 13.73 -15.11 3.40
CA ARG A 137 15.02 -14.69 2.85
C ARG A 137 15.34 -13.22 3.18
N ALA A 138 14.32 -12.39 3.33
CA ALA A 138 14.48 -11.01 3.77
C ALA A 138 14.84 -11.00 5.28
N PRO A 139 15.99 -10.44 5.66
CA PRO A 139 16.39 -10.41 7.08
C PRO A 139 15.37 -9.56 7.87
N PHE A 140 14.87 -10.12 8.96
CA PHE A 140 13.97 -9.44 9.89
C PHE A 140 14.21 -9.90 11.32
N ASN A 141 14.37 -8.96 12.23
CA ASN A 141 14.50 -9.23 13.66
C ASN A 141 13.35 -8.58 14.41
N GLN A 142 12.47 -9.37 15.00
CA GLN A 142 11.31 -8.87 15.75
C GLN A 142 11.71 -8.05 16.99
N ASN A 143 12.83 -8.36 17.63
CA ASN A 143 13.27 -7.61 18.81
C ASN A 143 13.78 -6.22 18.43
N ASP A 144 14.54 -6.12 17.34
CA ASP A 144 15.01 -4.83 16.83
C ASP A 144 13.84 -3.96 16.37
N TYR A 145 12.89 -4.54 15.63
CA TYR A 145 11.64 -3.89 15.23
C TYR A 145 10.84 -3.37 16.42
N ASN A 146 10.68 -4.19 17.46
CA ASN A 146 9.98 -3.78 18.67
C ASN A 146 10.72 -2.65 19.42
N ALA A 147 12.05 -2.73 19.46
CA ALA A 147 12.87 -1.71 20.13
C ALA A 147 12.83 -0.37 19.40
N GLU A 148 12.94 -0.37 18.07
CA GLU A 148 12.85 0.81 17.22
C GLU A 148 11.52 1.55 17.41
N LEU A 149 10.41 0.81 17.44
CA LEU A 149 9.06 1.36 17.62
C LEU A 149 8.68 1.59 19.10
N ASN A 150 9.56 1.24 20.04
CA ASN A 150 9.29 1.30 21.49
C ASN A 150 8.00 0.56 21.90
N ILE A 151 7.77 -0.63 21.31
CA ILE A 151 6.63 -1.51 21.61
C ILE A 151 7.10 -2.80 22.31
N LYS A 152 6.23 -3.40 23.11
CA LYS A 152 6.56 -4.65 23.83
C LYS A 152 6.46 -5.89 22.96
N SER A 153 5.53 -5.88 22.00
CA SER A 153 5.27 -7.00 21.09
C SER A 153 4.56 -6.52 19.83
N GLY A 154 4.70 -7.26 18.74
CA GLY A 154 3.86 -7.07 17.56
C GLY A 154 2.40 -7.42 17.84
N PHE A 155 1.50 -6.88 17.03
CA PHE A 155 0.05 -7.10 17.06
C PHE A 155 -0.47 -7.36 15.63
N GLY A 156 -1.57 -8.08 15.50
CA GLY A 156 -2.23 -8.36 14.22
C GLY A 156 -2.73 -9.79 14.07
N GLU A 157 -3.09 -10.19 12.86
CA GLU A 157 -3.72 -11.49 12.56
C GLU A 157 -2.88 -12.65 13.08
N LYS A 158 -3.51 -13.54 13.85
CA LYS A 158 -2.85 -14.69 14.46
C LYS A 158 -2.40 -15.70 13.40
N GLY A 159 -1.24 -16.29 13.62
CA GLY A 159 -0.69 -17.32 12.72
C GLY A 159 0.22 -16.75 11.62
N TYR A 160 0.40 -15.43 11.58
CA TYR A 160 1.27 -14.73 10.63
C TYR A 160 2.36 -13.95 11.34
N THR A 161 3.54 -13.89 10.73
CA THR A 161 4.66 -13.06 11.17
C THR A 161 4.41 -11.59 10.89
N THR A 162 5.21 -10.69 11.46
CA THR A 162 5.11 -9.25 11.21
C THR A 162 5.26 -8.94 9.72
N ASN A 163 6.25 -9.52 9.04
CA ASN A 163 6.45 -9.33 7.60
C ASN A 163 5.25 -9.80 6.77
N GLU A 164 4.65 -10.94 7.11
CA GLU A 164 3.47 -11.43 6.42
C GLU A 164 2.27 -10.50 6.61
N ARG A 165 2.04 -10.01 7.83
CA ARG A 165 0.95 -9.07 8.15
C ARG A 165 1.07 -7.74 7.41
N THR A 166 2.29 -7.26 7.22
CA THR A 166 2.53 -5.96 6.58
C THR A 166 2.66 -6.03 5.06
N SER A 167 2.67 -7.22 4.46
CA SER A 167 2.93 -7.38 3.02
C SER A 167 1.92 -8.25 2.26
N ILE A 168 1.60 -9.45 2.78
CA ILE A 168 0.78 -10.43 2.05
C ILE A 168 -0.57 -10.72 2.72
N ARG A 169 -0.82 -10.10 3.88
CA ARG A 169 -2.14 -10.17 4.53
C ARG A 169 -2.86 -8.84 4.43
N PRO A 170 -4.19 -8.86 4.20
CA PRO A 170 -4.98 -7.64 4.27
C PRO A 170 -5.11 -7.15 5.70
N THR A 171 -5.32 -5.85 5.90
CA THR A 171 -5.52 -5.25 7.22
C THR A 171 -6.68 -4.28 7.21
N LEU A 172 -7.24 -4.02 8.41
CA LEU A 172 -8.23 -2.99 8.65
C LEU A 172 -7.75 -2.14 9.82
N ASP A 173 -7.63 -0.83 9.61
CA ASP A 173 -7.13 0.11 10.59
C ASP A 173 -8.05 1.34 10.71
N VAL A 174 -8.26 1.80 11.93
CA VAL A 174 -8.95 3.06 12.22
C VAL A 174 -7.93 4.19 12.26
N ASN A 175 -7.97 5.05 11.26
CA ASN A 175 -7.00 6.15 11.10
C ASN A 175 -7.40 7.41 11.89
N GLY A 176 -8.69 7.52 12.24
CA GLY A 176 -9.22 8.61 13.04
C GLY A 176 -10.59 8.28 13.59
N ILE A 177 -10.89 8.76 14.78
CA ILE A 177 -12.21 8.65 15.41
C ILE A 177 -12.49 9.94 16.15
N TRP A 178 -13.70 10.49 16.01
CA TRP A 178 -14.08 11.72 16.71
C TRP A 178 -15.59 11.83 16.93
N GLY A 179 -15.96 12.71 17.84
CA GLY A 179 -17.33 13.01 18.22
C GLY A 179 -17.40 13.50 19.65
N GLY A 180 -18.54 14.04 20.03
CA GLY A 180 -18.78 14.57 21.37
C GLY A 180 -17.97 15.83 21.70
N TYR A 181 -17.74 16.08 22.98
CA TYR A 181 -17.02 17.25 23.46
C TYR A 181 -15.52 16.98 23.59
N ILE A 182 -14.73 17.74 22.86
CA ILE A 182 -13.26 17.64 22.83
C ILE A 182 -12.56 18.90 23.33
N GLY A 183 -13.32 19.89 23.84
CA GLY A 183 -12.76 21.11 24.42
C GLY A 183 -12.25 20.91 25.83
N GLU A 184 -11.61 21.96 26.40
CA GLU A 184 -11.08 21.93 27.77
C GLU A 184 -12.23 21.78 28.79
N GLY A 185 -11.97 21.04 29.85
CA GLY A 185 -12.91 20.79 30.94
C GLY A 185 -13.89 19.63 30.66
N ALA A 186 -14.92 19.54 31.48
CA ALA A 186 -15.94 18.48 31.37
C ALA A 186 -17.27 19.01 30.87
N LYS A 187 -17.93 18.26 29.96
CA LYS A 187 -19.29 18.52 29.52
C LYS A 187 -20.07 17.21 29.49
N THR A 188 -21.17 17.15 30.25
CA THR A 188 -22.03 15.97 30.34
C THR A 188 -22.97 15.89 29.14
N VAL A 189 -22.42 15.61 27.96
CA VAL A 189 -23.11 15.55 26.68
C VAL A 189 -23.24 14.13 26.18
N LEU A 190 -24.39 13.82 25.60
CA LEU A 190 -24.61 12.70 24.71
C LEU A 190 -24.65 13.29 23.28
N PRO A 191 -23.64 13.04 22.45
CA PRO A 191 -23.54 13.70 21.15
C PRO A 191 -24.59 13.21 20.17
N SER A 192 -24.89 14.04 19.18
CA SER A 192 -25.80 13.68 18.10
C SER A 192 -25.12 12.85 17.01
N LYS A 193 -23.79 12.95 16.87
CA LYS A 193 -23.01 12.26 15.83
C LYS A 193 -21.66 11.77 16.35
N ALA A 194 -21.14 10.73 15.68
CA ALA A 194 -19.79 10.23 15.82
C ALA A 194 -19.26 9.80 14.45
N TYR A 195 -17.94 9.83 14.28
CA TYR A 195 -17.27 9.60 13.01
C TYR A 195 -16.04 8.73 13.18
N ALA A 196 -15.71 7.98 12.15
CA ALA A 196 -14.40 7.35 12.04
C ALA A 196 -13.91 7.34 10.59
N LYS A 197 -12.59 7.42 10.43
CA LYS A 197 -11.90 7.15 9.18
C LYS A 197 -11.27 5.78 9.27
N ILE A 198 -11.51 4.96 8.28
CA ILE A 198 -11.10 3.55 8.26
C ILE A 198 -10.41 3.28 6.93
N SER A 199 -9.28 2.60 7.00
CA SER A 199 -8.59 2.10 5.83
C SER A 199 -8.43 0.59 5.90
N MET A 200 -8.56 -0.05 4.75
CA MET A 200 -8.26 -1.46 4.56
C MET A 200 -7.14 -1.60 3.54
N ARG A 201 -6.06 -2.27 3.93
CA ARG A 201 -5.01 -2.64 2.99
C ARG A 201 -5.40 -3.96 2.34
N LEU A 202 -5.33 -4.00 1.02
CA LEU A 202 -5.80 -5.12 0.19
C LEU A 202 -4.62 -5.91 -0.36
N VAL A 203 -4.84 -7.19 -0.62
CA VAL A 203 -3.84 -8.07 -1.22
C VAL A 203 -4.29 -8.52 -2.61
N PRO A 204 -3.42 -9.12 -3.43
CA PRO A 204 -3.78 -9.57 -4.78
C PRO A 204 -5.11 -10.33 -4.82
N ASN A 205 -5.86 -10.14 -5.90
CA ASN A 205 -7.21 -10.64 -6.17
C ASN A 205 -8.34 -9.98 -5.37
N GLN A 206 -8.07 -9.05 -4.45
CA GLN A 206 -9.10 -8.19 -3.88
C GLN A 206 -9.27 -6.94 -4.75
N SER A 207 -10.51 -6.54 -5.00
CA SER A 207 -10.85 -5.26 -5.63
C SER A 207 -11.20 -4.22 -4.59
N SER A 208 -10.65 -3.02 -4.74
CA SER A 208 -10.93 -1.88 -3.87
C SER A 208 -12.43 -1.53 -3.84
N GLU A 209 -13.09 -1.54 -4.99
CA GLU A 209 -14.52 -1.28 -5.12
C GLU A 209 -15.34 -2.38 -4.41
N GLU A 210 -15.06 -3.65 -4.68
CA GLU A 210 -15.76 -4.78 -4.08
C GLU A 210 -15.63 -4.80 -2.55
N ILE A 211 -14.42 -4.56 -2.02
CA ILE A 211 -14.20 -4.53 -0.58
C ILE A 211 -14.88 -3.33 0.07
N THR A 212 -14.88 -2.17 -0.58
CA THR A 212 -15.64 -1.00 -0.12
C THR A 212 -17.13 -1.30 -0.01
N ASP A 213 -17.71 -1.94 -1.02
CA ASP A 213 -19.11 -2.36 -1.02
C ASP A 213 -19.44 -3.39 0.07
N LYS A 214 -18.56 -4.39 0.26
CA LYS A 214 -18.70 -5.38 1.33
C LYS A 214 -18.64 -4.72 2.71
N PHE A 215 -17.71 -3.81 2.92
CA PHE A 215 -17.60 -3.03 4.15
C PHE A 215 -18.89 -2.24 4.39
N GLN A 216 -19.34 -1.45 3.42
CA GLN A 216 -20.53 -0.62 3.57
C GLN A 216 -21.75 -1.46 3.95
N LYS A 217 -22.04 -2.51 3.19
CA LYS A 217 -23.18 -3.42 3.45
C LYS A 217 -23.11 -4.03 4.85
N HIS A 218 -21.92 -4.50 5.23
CA HIS A 218 -21.75 -5.08 6.56
C HIS A 218 -21.91 -4.06 7.67
N PHE A 219 -21.23 -2.90 7.55
CA PHE A 219 -21.24 -1.86 8.58
C PHE A 219 -22.64 -1.27 8.79
N GLU A 220 -23.39 -1.05 7.71
CA GLU A 220 -24.79 -0.64 7.79
C GLU A 220 -25.67 -1.74 8.44
N SER A 221 -25.43 -3.02 8.14
CA SER A 221 -26.23 -4.14 8.66
C SER A 221 -26.06 -4.40 10.16
N ILE A 222 -24.91 -4.08 10.74
CA ILE A 222 -24.66 -4.24 12.19
C ILE A 222 -25.10 -3.05 13.03
N ALA A 223 -25.60 -1.99 12.38
CA ALA A 223 -26.09 -0.80 13.06
C ALA A 223 -27.39 -1.12 13.81
N PRO A 224 -27.52 -0.79 15.11
CA PRO A 224 -28.78 -0.92 15.80
C PRO A 224 -29.78 0.15 15.33
N ASP A 225 -31.08 -0.13 15.44
CA ASP A 225 -32.17 0.79 15.06
C ASP A 225 -32.14 2.16 15.75
N ALA A 226 -31.35 2.27 16.83
CA ALA A 226 -31.18 3.53 17.58
C ALA A 226 -30.36 4.61 16.86
N VAL A 227 -29.70 4.29 15.76
CA VAL A 227 -28.85 5.21 15.00
C VAL A 227 -29.03 5.04 13.48
N LYS A 228 -28.58 6.04 12.74
CA LYS A 228 -28.39 5.96 11.29
C LYS A 228 -26.89 5.91 11.01
N VAL A 229 -26.50 5.11 10.03
CA VAL A 229 -25.12 4.99 9.56
C VAL A 229 -25.05 5.45 8.11
N GLU A 230 -24.01 6.21 7.79
CA GLU A 230 -23.64 6.58 6.44
C GLU A 230 -22.18 6.22 6.23
N VAL A 231 -21.86 5.52 5.15
CA VAL A 231 -20.49 5.20 4.74
C VAL A 231 -20.14 6.01 3.51
N LYS A 232 -19.04 6.76 3.56
CA LYS A 232 -18.57 7.64 2.49
C LYS A 232 -17.23 7.12 1.98
N PRO A 233 -17.18 6.44 0.82
CA PRO A 233 -15.93 6.11 0.17
C PRO A 233 -15.13 7.37 -0.18
N HIS A 234 -13.82 7.34 0.04
CA HIS A 234 -12.91 8.41 -0.35
C HIS A 234 -12.12 8.00 -1.60
N HIS A 235 -11.04 7.26 -1.41
CA HIS A 235 -10.17 6.82 -2.49
C HIS A 235 -9.76 5.37 -2.26
N GLY A 236 -9.32 4.73 -3.32
CA GLY A 236 -8.84 3.36 -3.29
C GLY A 236 -7.79 3.13 -4.37
N GLY A 237 -7.20 1.96 -4.35
CA GLY A 237 -6.26 1.51 -5.35
C GLY A 237 -6.16 0.00 -5.31
N GLU A 238 -6.03 -0.59 -6.48
CA GLU A 238 -5.89 -2.03 -6.60
C GLU A 238 -4.52 -2.50 -6.12
N PRO A 239 -4.38 -3.70 -5.54
CA PRO A 239 -3.10 -4.29 -5.25
C PRO A 239 -2.32 -4.56 -6.54
N PHE A 240 -0.99 -4.62 -6.40
CA PHE A 240 -0.09 -4.87 -7.51
C PHE A 240 0.78 -6.08 -7.21
N LEU A 241 0.99 -6.95 -8.20
CA LEU A 241 1.88 -8.10 -8.10
C LEU A 241 2.44 -8.46 -9.49
N ILE A 242 3.76 -8.62 -9.56
CA ILE A 242 4.40 -9.22 -10.72
C ILE A 242 5.05 -10.57 -10.35
N PRO A 243 4.95 -11.58 -11.20
CA PRO A 243 5.62 -12.85 -10.96
C PRO A 243 7.13 -12.71 -11.17
N THR A 244 7.93 -13.44 -10.39
CA THR A 244 9.39 -13.40 -10.50
C THR A 244 9.94 -14.00 -11.78
N ASN A 245 9.14 -14.75 -12.54
CA ASN A 245 9.48 -15.21 -13.89
C ASN A 245 9.11 -14.21 -15.01
N PHE A 246 8.58 -13.03 -14.67
CA PHE A 246 8.33 -11.97 -15.64
C PHE A 246 9.66 -11.48 -16.23
N PRO A 247 9.81 -11.37 -17.57
CA PRO A 247 11.08 -10.98 -18.19
C PRO A 247 11.66 -9.67 -17.69
N GLY A 248 10.80 -8.67 -17.42
CA GLY A 248 11.23 -7.39 -16.84
C GLY A 248 11.82 -7.54 -15.44
N TYR A 249 11.24 -8.40 -14.58
CA TYR A 249 11.81 -8.70 -13.27
C TYR A 249 13.16 -9.42 -13.40
N GLN A 250 13.26 -10.41 -14.30
CA GLN A 250 14.51 -11.15 -14.54
C GLN A 250 15.64 -10.21 -15.00
N ALA A 251 15.31 -9.26 -15.89
CA ALA A 251 16.26 -8.24 -16.33
C ALA A 251 16.72 -7.34 -15.18
N ALA A 252 15.80 -6.89 -14.34
CA ALA A 252 16.11 -6.06 -13.15
C ALA A 252 16.95 -6.84 -12.13
N SER A 253 16.61 -8.11 -11.88
CA SER A 253 17.36 -8.98 -10.97
C SER A 253 18.80 -9.18 -11.43
N ARG A 254 19.01 -9.49 -12.71
CA ARG A 254 20.35 -9.61 -13.30
C ARG A 254 21.14 -8.30 -13.25
N ALA A 255 20.48 -7.18 -13.51
CA ALA A 255 21.11 -5.87 -13.47
C ALA A 255 21.60 -5.50 -12.06
N MET A 256 20.76 -5.71 -11.04
CA MET A 256 21.14 -5.50 -9.64
C MET A 256 22.23 -6.49 -9.20
N GLU A 257 22.13 -7.76 -9.56
CA GLU A 257 23.18 -8.76 -9.26
C GLU A 257 24.53 -8.36 -9.85
N THR A 258 24.54 -7.86 -11.09
CA THR A 258 25.76 -7.39 -11.76
C THR A 258 26.41 -6.23 -11.00
N THR A 259 25.62 -5.29 -10.49
CA THR A 259 26.15 -4.04 -9.90
C THR A 259 26.34 -4.12 -8.39
N PHE A 260 25.54 -4.89 -7.69
CA PHE A 260 25.66 -5.08 -6.23
C PHE A 260 26.45 -6.36 -5.87
N GLY A 261 26.68 -7.28 -6.81
CA GLY A 261 27.38 -8.52 -6.57
C GLY A 261 26.57 -9.59 -5.82
N THR A 262 25.29 -9.35 -5.61
CA THR A 262 24.37 -10.25 -4.89
C THR A 262 23.01 -10.26 -5.59
N THR A 263 22.45 -11.45 -5.77
CA THR A 263 21.10 -11.60 -6.33
C THR A 263 20.06 -10.90 -5.44
N PRO A 264 19.28 -9.96 -5.95
CA PRO A 264 18.30 -9.23 -5.14
C PRO A 264 17.20 -10.15 -4.63
N ILE A 265 16.64 -9.82 -3.47
CA ILE A 265 15.52 -10.53 -2.88
C ILE A 265 14.21 -9.91 -3.42
N PRO A 266 13.26 -10.71 -3.96
CA PRO A 266 11.93 -10.21 -4.24
C PRO A 266 11.20 -9.94 -2.93
N VAL A 267 10.66 -8.73 -2.79
CA VAL A 267 9.94 -8.30 -1.58
C VAL A 267 8.54 -7.81 -1.93
N ARG A 268 7.60 -8.01 -1.00
CA ARG A 268 6.27 -7.40 -1.06
C ARG A 268 6.19 -6.29 -0.01
N SER A 269 5.74 -5.11 -0.43
CA SER A 269 5.63 -3.94 0.45
C SER A 269 4.18 -3.72 0.88
N GLY A 270 4.03 -3.18 2.09
CA GLY A 270 2.73 -2.76 2.62
C GLY A 270 2.20 -1.44 2.04
N GLY A 271 3.05 -0.66 1.41
CA GLY A 271 2.67 0.59 0.73
C GLY A 271 1.87 0.35 -0.54
N SER A 272 1.24 1.40 -1.03
CA SER A 272 0.48 1.39 -2.28
C SER A 272 1.08 2.43 -3.23
N ILE A 273 1.27 2.04 -4.48
CA ILE A 273 1.59 2.94 -5.59
C ILE A 273 0.47 2.76 -6.63
N PRO A 274 -0.65 3.49 -6.48
CA PRO A 274 -1.88 3.26 -7.27
C PRO A 274 -1.67 3.36 -8.79
N ILE A 275 -0.66 4.10 -9.23
CA ILE A 275 -0.36 4.26 -10.65
C ILE A 275 0.10 2.96 -11.31
N THR A 276 0.70 2.02 -10.57
CA THR A 276 1.16 0.73 -11.14
C THR A 276 0.00 -0.14 -11.59
N SER A 277 -1.03 -0.26 -10.77
CA SER A 277 -2.26 -0.99 -11.13
C SER A 277 -3.05 -0.26 -12.21
N MET A 278 -3.06 1.07 -12.21
CA MET A 278 -3.69 1.85 -13.26
C MET A 278 -3.00 1.65 -14.62
N PHE A 279 -1.67 1.59 -14.67
CA PHE A 279 -0.94 1.29 -15.91
C PHE A 279 -1.25 -0.12 -16.42
N GLU A 280 -1.35 -1.11 -15.54
CA GLU A 280 -1.74 -2.46 -15.94
C GLU A 280 -3.17 -2.50 -16.48
N ALA A 281 -4.12 -1.85 -15.80
CA ALA A 281 -5.51 -1.79 -16.23
C ALA A 281 -5.71 -1.03 -17.56
N GLU A 282 -5.04 0.11 -17.74
CA GLU A 282 -5.28 0.98 -18.90
C GLU A 282 -4.39 0.67 -20.11
N LEU A 283 -3.17 0.23 -19.88
CA LEU A 283 -2.18 0.00 -20.94
C LEU A 283 -1.86 -1.49 -21.14
N GLY A 284 -2.25 -2.36 -20.22
CA GLY A 284 -1.84 -3.78 -20.22
C GLY A 284 -0.36 -3.98 -19.92
N LEU A 285 0.31 -2.97 -19.33
CA LEU A 285 1.75 -2.97 -19.08
C LEU A 285 2.05 -3.31 -17.62
N LYS A 286 2.92 -4.29 -17.41
CA LYS A 286 3.48 -4.58 -16.09
C LYS A 286 4.61 -3.60 -15.77
N SER A 287 4.62 -3.11 -14.52
CA SER A 287 5.66 -2.22 -14.01
C SER A 287 6.73 -3.03 -13.27
N VAL A 288 7.98 -2.71 -13.49
CA VAL A 288 9.12 -3.21 -12.70
C VAL A 288 9.51 -2.15 -11.69
N LEU A 289 9.44 -2.47 -10.41
CA LEU A 289 9.74 -1.56 -9.31
C LEU A 289 11.17 -1.81 -8.81
N MET A 290 12.14 -1.20 -9.47
CA MET A 290 13.57 -1.33 -9.18
C MET A 290 14.08 -0.01 -8.58
N GLY A 291 13.86 0.20 -7.29
CA GLY A 291 14.30 1.37 -6.55
C GLY A 291 15.65 1.18 -5.87
N PHE A 292 16.23 2.28 -5.42
CA PHE A 292 17.55 2.34 -4.79
C PHE A 292 17.53 3.11 -3.46
N GLY A 293 16.36 3.53 -2.98
CA GLY A 293 16.18 4.14 -1.67
C GLY A 293 16.42 3.15 -0.52
N LEU A 294 16.57 3.67 0.67
CA LEU A 294 16.70 2.90 1.91
C LEU A 294 15.68 3.38 2.94
N ALA A 295 15.33 2.53 3.89
CA ALA A 295 14.46 2.94 5.00
C ALA A 295 15.07 4.06 5.87
N THR A 296 16.39 4.21 5.82
CA THR A 296 17.15 5.25 6.54
C THR A 296 17.17 6.60 5.82
N ASP A 297 16.54 6.71 4.65
CA ASP A 297 16.52 7.97 3.88
C ASP A 297 15.49 8.98 4.43
N ASP A 298 14.74 8.62 5.49
CA ASP A 298 13.78 9.45 6.20
C ASP A 298 12.71 10.10 5.30
N ILE A 299 12.23 9.33 4.30
CA ILE A 299 11.23 9.78 3.32
C ILE A 299 10.02 10.39 4.01
N HIS A 300 9.57 11.57 3.58
CA HIS A 300 8.50 12.38 4.17
C HIS A 300 8.76 12.82 5.62
N SER A 301 10.01 12.81 6.06
CA SER A 301 10.42 13.20 7.42
C SER A 301 11.43 14.34 7.40
N PRO A 302 11.65 15.04 8.54
CA PRO A 302 12.76 15.96 8.67
C PRO A 302 14.10 15.24 8.38
N ASP A 303 15.02 15.96 7.74
CA ASP A 303 16.34 15.46 7.33
C ASP A 303 16.29 14.38 6.22
N GLU A 304 15.21 14.33 5.45
CA GLU A 304 15.12 13.49 4.26
C GLU A 304 16.36 13.62 3.37
N HIS A 305 16.95 12.50 2.99
CA HIS A 305 18.17 12.47 2.21
C HIS A 305 18.20 11.27 1.27
N TYR A 306 19.16 11.28 0.35
CA TYR A 306 19.40 10.17 -0.56
C TYR A 306 20.90 9.89 -0.67
N GLY A 307 21.29 8.63 -0.50
CA GLY A 307 22.68 8.22 -0.51
C GLY A 307 23.36 8.44 -1.85
N ILE A 308 24.53 9.11 -1.87
CA ILE A 308 25.32 9.28 -3.09
C ILE A 308 25.73 7.92 -3.68
N PHE A 309 26.04 6.94 -2.83
CA PHE A 309 26.29 5.57 -3.28
C PHE A 309 25.11 5.02 -4.07
N ASN A 310 23.89 5.12 -3.53
CA ASN A 310 22.66 4.63 -4.13
C ASN A 310 22.34 5.37 -5.44
N TYR A 311 22.57 6.69 -5.49
CA TYR A 311 22.45 7.48 -6.69
C TYR A 311 23.37 6.98 -7.82
N LEU A 312 24.65 6.75 -7.51
CA LEU A 312 25.62 6.26 -8.47
C LEU A 312 25.32 4.82 -8.90
N LYS A 313 24.89 3.96 -7.94
CA LYS A 313 24.46 2.60 -8.23
C LYS A 313 23.24 2.55 -9.16
N GLY A 314 22.29 3.45 -8.96
CA GLY A 314 21.15 3.59 -9.88
C GLY A 314 21.58 3.92 -11.30
N ILE A 315 22.51 4.89 -11.47
CA ILE A 315 23.07 5.24 -12.78
C ILE A 315 23.80 4.04 -13.42
N GLU A 316 24.54 3.27 -12.63
CA GLU A 316 25.27 2.08 -13.08
C GLU A 316 24.31 0.93 -13.46
N THR A 317 23.26 0.69 -12.67
CA THR A 317 22.35 -0.47 -12.82
C THR A 317 21.40 -0.33 -14.00
N ILE A 318 20.88 0.87 -14.24
CA ILE A 318 19.86 1.11 -15.27
C ILE A 318 20.33 0.72 -16.68
N PRO A 319 21.57 0.99 -17.15
CA PRO A 319 22.07 0.50 -18.44
C PRO A 319 22.04 -1.03 -18.55
N TYR A 320 22.42 -1.74 -17.50
CA TYR A 320 22.36 -3.21 -17.47
C TYR A 320 20.90 -3.71 -17.53
N PHE A 321 19.97 -3.00 -16.88
CA PHE A 321 18.55 -3.35 -17.02
C PHE A 321 18.10 -3.29 -18.49
N TYR A 322 18.41 -2.23 -19.22
CA TYR A 322 18.05 -2.10 -20.64
C TYR A 322 18.69 -3.22 -21.49
N GLN A 323 19.95 -3.53 -21.23
CA GLN A 323 20.66 -4.60 -21.92
C GLN A 323 19.98 -5.96 -21.67
N TYR A 324 19.79 -6.35 -20.41
CA TYR A 324 19.22 -7.65 -20.05
C TYR A 324 17.74 -7.73 -20.41
N PHE A 325 17.00 -6.63 -20.34
CA PHE A 325 15.62 -6.58 -20.81
C PHE A 325 15.51 -6.95 -22.29
N THR A 326 16.38 -6.41 -23.14
CA THR A 326 16.41 -6.74 -24.55
C THR A 326 16.75 -8.22 -24.78
N GLU A 327 17.65 -8.80 -23.99
CA GLU A 327 17.99 -10.21 -24.04
C GLU A 327 16.81 -11.11 -23.62
N GLU A 328 16.04 -10.74 -22.58
CA GLU A 328 14.92 -11.53 -22.07
C GLU A 328 13.66 -11.44 -22.94
N PHE A 329 13.35 -10.27 -23.51
CA PHE A 329 12.21 -10.08 -24.42
C PHE A 329 12.52 -10.46 -25.86
N GLY A 330 13.78 -10.59 -26.24
CA GLY A 330 14.22 -11.03 -27.57
C GLY A 330 14.25 -12.54 -27.76
N LYS A 331 13.95 -13.31 -26.71
CA LYS A 331 13.83 -14.77 -26.73
C LYS A 331 12.39 -15.16 -27.03
#